data_d3dc0443a575e7081377aa1f9e19480b
#
_entry.id   d3dc0443a575e7081377aa1f9e19480b
#
_cell.length_a   1.000
_cell.length_b   1.000
_cell.length_c   1.000
_cell.angle_alpha   90.00
_cell.angle_beta   90.00
_cell.angle_gamma   90.00
#
_symmetry.space_group_name_H-M   'P 1'
#
loop_
_entity.id
_entity.type
_entity.pdbx_description
1 polymer ?
#
loop_
_entity_poly.entity_id
_entity_poly.type
_entity_poly.pdbx_seq_one_letter_code
_entity_poly.pdbx_strand_id
1 'polypeptide(L)'
;GSLHYDDVVTVSAYAAGMGGSQVYLAEGEQITVEELLKAVCVASGNDAAAALAEKVAGVSDRFVEKMNQRAAELGMNDTHFANCTGLTAEGHVTSAHMSRELILKHPDIRRFTTIWMDTIRGGAFQLANTNKLIRFYDGATGLKTGYTASAGYCISATAERDGMELIAVVMKSPTSAQRFEDAKALLDYGFANYTLARVYPDVPLAPVEGLLGTTAQ
;
A
#
# COMPACT_ATOMS: atom_id res chain seq x y z
N GLY A 1 11.88 15.02 -10.76
CA GLY A 1 10.90 15.99 -10.29
C GLY A 1 9.90 15.30 -9.38
N SER A 2 9.26 16.04 -8.48
CA SER A 2 8.18 15.51 -7.64
C SER A 2 6.93 15.32 -8.50
N LEU A 3 6.23 14.20 -8.31
CA LEU A 3 4.93 13.95 -8.91
C LEU A 3 3.85 14.59 -8.01
N HIS A 4 2.92 15.33 -8.61
CA HIS A 4 1.82 15.97 -7.88
C HIS A 4 0.50 15.22 -8.13
N TYR A 5 -0.46 15.34 -7.22
CA TYR A 5 -1.75 14.63 -7.31
C TYR A 5 -2.60 15.11 -8.49
N ASP A 6 -2.48 16.36 -8.88
CA ASP A 6 -3.17 17.00 -10.00
C ASP A 6 -2.45 16.85 -11.35
N ASP A 7 -1.25 16.23 -11.36
CA ASP A 7 -0.58 15.93 -12.62
C ASP A 7 -1.44 15.02 -13.48
N VAL A 8 -1.58 15.37 -14.75
CA VAL A 8 -2.33 14.55 -15.71
C VAL A 8 -1.41 13.51 -16.32
N VAL A 9 -1.95 12.30 -16.46
CA VAL A 9 -1.34 11.14 -17.11
C VAL A 9 -2.15 10.83 -18.35
N THR A 10 -1.48 10.72 -19.50
CA THR A 10 -2.06 10.17 -20.72
C THR A 10 -1.83 8.66 -20.72
N VAL A 11 -2.90 7.89 -20.77
CA VAL A 11 -2.85 6.43 -20.69
C VAL A 11 -2.29 5.86 -21.98
N SER A 12 -1.28 5.02 -21.89
CA SER A 12 -0.69 4.31 -23.03
C SER A 12 -1.52 3.09 -23.46
N ALA A 13 -1.31 2.61 -24.69
CA ALA A 13 -1.86 1.34 -25.15
C ALA A 13 -1.43 0.16 -24.25
N TYR A 14 -0.20 0.20 -23.71
CA TYR A 14 0.30 -0.81 -22.79
C TYR A 14 -0.50 -0.82 -21.47
N ALA A 15 -0.70 0.32 -20.84
CA ALA A 15 -1.47 0.43 -19.62
C ALA A 15 -2.94 0.04 -19.84
N ALA A 16 -3.58 0.53 -20.89
CA ALA A 16 -4.95 0.18 -21.26
C ALA A 16 -5.14 -1.31 -21.54
N GLY A 17 -4.10 -1.99 -22.05
CA GLY A 17 -4.10 -3.42 -22.35
C GLY A 17 -3.82 -4.34 -21.17
N MET A 18 -3.60 -3.82 -19.95
CA MET A 18 -3.30 -4.62 -18.77
C MET A 18 -4.43 -5.59 -18.43
N GLY A 19 -4.05 -6.85 -18.13
CA GLY A 19 -4.99 -7.86 -17.66
C GLY A 19 -5.25 -7.83 -16.15
N GLY A 20 -6.13 -8.70 -15.68
CA GLY A 20 -6.49 -8.85 -14.28
C GLY A 20 -7.52 -7.80 -13.81
N SER A 21 -7.39 -7.29 -12.59
CA SER A 21 -8.28 -6.23 -12.07
C SER A 21 -8.02 -4.91 -12.79
N GLN A 22 -9.07 -4.24 -13.25
CA GLN A 22 -8.97 -3.02 -14.06
C GLN A 22 -10.03 -1.99 -13.65
N VAL A 23 -9.74 -0.73 -13.91
CA VAL A 23 -10.74 0.36 -13.95
C VAL A 23 -11.08 0.74 -15.39
N TYR A 24 -10.64 -0.08 -16.34
CA TYR A 24 -10.92 0.03 -17.77
C TYR A 24 -10.48 1.38 -18.35
N LEU A 25 -9.20 1.71 -18.16
CA LEU A 25 -8.58 2.88 -18.78
C LEU A 25 -8.52 2.69 -20.30
N ALA A 26 -8.86 3.74 -21.03
CA ALA A 26 -8.75 3.75 -22.49
C ALA A 26 -7.40 4.35 -22.94
N GLU A 27 -6.86 3.85 -24.07
CA GLU A 27 -5.68 4.48 -24.69
C GLU A 27 -5.97 5.96 -25.02
N GLY A 28 -5.03 6.83 -24.67
CA GLY A 28 -5.16 8.27 -24.86
C GLY A 28 -6.03 8.98 -23.80
N GLU A 29 -6.66 8.25 -22.91
CA GLU A 29 -7.41 8.84 -21.80
C GLU A 29 -6.48 9.71 -20.93
N GLN A 30 -7.01 10.87 -20.51
CA GLN A 30 -6.32 11.76 -19.60
C GLN A 30 -6.95 11.66 -18.21
N ILE A 31 -6.16 11.27 -17.23
CA ILE A 31 -6.60 11.02 -15.85
C ILE A 31 -5.54 11.56 -14.88
N THR A 32 -5.95 12.02 -13.71
CA THR A 32 -5.03 12.56 -12.72
C THR A 32 -4.29 11.46 -11.95
N VAL A 33 -3.12 11.80 -11.42
CA VAL A 33 -2.35 10.92 -10.52
C VAL A 33 -3.19 10.53 -9.30
N GLU A 34 -3.99 11.45 -8.74
CA GLU A 34 -4.87 11.15 -7.62
C GLU A 34 -5.90 10.06 -7.95
N GLU A 35 -6.56 10.18 -9.10
CA GLU A 35 -7.54 9.19 -9.55
C GLU A 35 -6.89 7.83 -9.83
N LEU A 36 -5.69 7.81 -10.39
CA LEU A 36 -4.91 6.58 -10.58
C LEU A 36 -4.52 5.93 -9.26
N LEU A 37 -4.10 6.73 -8.26
CA LEU A 37 -3.79 6.21 -6.91
C LEU A 37 -5.04 5.64 -6.24
N LYS A 38 -6.20 6.29 -6.37
CA LYS A 38 -7.49 5.73 -5.91
C LYS A 38 -7.79 4.41 -6.62
N ALA A 39 -7.63 4.35 -7.94
CA ALA A 39 -7.85 3.14 -8.73
C ALA A 39 -6.96 1.97 -8.27
N VAL A 40 -5.68 2.23 -7.99
CA VAL A 40 -4.74 1.20 -7.50
C VAL A 40 -5.06 0.78 -6.07
N CYS A 41 -5.21 1.73 -5.15
CA CYS A 41 -5.35 1.41 -3.73
C CYS A 41 -6.73 0.83 -3.38
N VAL A 42 -7.79 1.31 -4.01
CA VAL A 42 -9.18 0.93 -3.73
C VAL A 42 -9.61 -0.27 -4.58
N ALA A 43 -9.55 -0.14 -5.91
CA ALA A 43 -10.05 -1.15 -6.84
C ALA A 43 -8.98 -2.14 -7.31
N SER A 44 -7.70 -1.92 -6.95
CA SER A 44 -6.60 -2.78 -7.40
C SER A 44 -6.39 -2.77 -8.92
N GLY A 45 -6.61 -1.63 -9.61
CA GLY A 45 -6.48 -1.51 -11.06
C GLY A 45 -5.05 -1.71 -11.55
N ASN A 46 -4.80 -2.76 -12.33
CA ASN A 46 -3.49 -3.03 -12.93
C ASN A 46 -3.17 -2.03 -14.05
N ASP A 47 -4.18 -1.62 -14.81
CA ASP A 47 -4.10 -0.56 -15.81
C ASP A 47 -3.64 0.76 -15.19
N ALA A 48 -4.23 1.14 -14.06
CA ALA A 48 -3.83 2.32 -13.31
C ALA A 48 -2.39 2.20 -12.74
N ALA A 49 -2.01 1.01 -12.25
CA ALA A 49 -0.66 0.77 -11.75
C ALA A 49 0.39 0.90 -12.88
N ALA A 50 0.10 0.35 -14.06
CA ALA A 50 0.96 0.48 -15.23
C ALA A 50 1.08 1.95 -15.70
N ALA A 51 -0.04 2.68 -15.75
CA ALA A 51 -0.03 4.10 -16.14
C ALA A 51 0.81 4.96 -15.17
N LEU A 52 0.71 4.71 -13.85
CA LEU A 52 1.55 5.37 -12.84
C LEU A 52 3.03 4.99 -12.99
N ALA A 53 3.33 3.72 -13.24
CA ALA A 53 4.69 3.24 -13.45
C ALA A 53 5.36 3.94 -14.64
N GLU A 54 4.64 4.06 -15.75
CA GLU A 54 5.11 4.79 -16.94
C GLU A 54 5.27 6.29 -16.67
N LYS A 55 4.33 6.92 -15.94
CA LYS A 55 4.44 8.33 -15.55
C LYS A 55 5.69 8.61 -14.73
N VAL A 56 6.06 7.71 -13.82
CA VAL A 56 7.21 7.87 -12.92
C VAL A 56 8.54 7.57 -13.61
N ALA A 57 8.58 6.57 -14.51
CA ALA A 57 9.84 6.06 -15.04
C ALA A 57 9.94 6.05 -16.57
N GLY A 58 8.91 6.50 -17.26
CA GLY A 58 8.81 6.51 -18.72
C GLY A 58 8.34 5.17 -19.31
N VAL A 59 8.81 4.06 -18.75
CA VAL A 59 8.37 2.70 -19.13
C VAL A 59 8.27 1.82 -17.88
N SER A 60 7.40 0.81 -17.94
CA SER A 60 7.11 -0.09 -16.80
C SER A 60 8.38 -0.80 -16.29
N ASP A 61 9.25 -1.26 -17.16
CA ASP A 61 10.45 -2.01 -16.76
C ASP A 61 11.41 -1.16 -15.91
N ARG A 62 11.61 0.09 -16.28
CA ARG A 62 12.41 1.03 -15.46
C ARG A 62 11.77 1.32 -14.10
N PHE A 63 10.44 1.28 -14.02
CA PHE A 63 9.77 1.39 -12.74
C PHE A 63 10.00 0.15 -11.88
N VAL A 64 9.97 -1.04 -12.46
CA VAL A 64 10.31 -2.31 -11.78
C VAL A 64 11.74 -2.31 -11.26
N GLU A 65 12.71 -1.80 -12.04
CA GLU A 65 14.08 -1.61 -11.57
C GLU A 65 14.12 -0.72 -10.32
N LYS A 66 13.38 0.42 -10.32
CA LYS A 66 13.26 1.30 -9.14
C LYS A 66 12.59 0.60 -7.96
N MET A 67 11.56 -0.22 -8.18
CA MET A 67 10.93 -1.02 -7.12
C MET A 67 11.94 -1.98 -6.48
N ASN A 68 12.75 -2.67 -7.28
CA ASN A 68 13.78 -3.58 -6.78
C ASN A 68 14.92 -2.85 -6.05
N GLN A 69 15.36 -1.70 -6.59
CA GLN A 69 16.32 -0.84 -5.89
C GLN A 69 15.76 -0.40 -4.52
N ARG A 70 14.50 0.04 -4.50
CA ARG A 70 13.86 0.46 -3.25
C ARG A 70 13.68 -0.68 -2.25
N ALA A 71 13.35 -1.88 -2.73
CA ALA A 71 13.31 -3.08 -1.88
C ALA A 71 14.65 -3.36 -1.21
N ALA A 72 15.75 -3.27 -1.96
CA ALA A 72 17.09 -3.44 -1.41
C ALA A 72 17.46 -2.36 -0.37
N GLU A 73 17.15 -1.08 -0.65
CA GLU A 73 17.35 0.03 0.30
C GLU A 73 16.58 -0.14 1.61
N LEU A 74 15.42 -0.80 1.55
CA LEU A 74 14.56 -1.12 2.70
C LEU A 74 14.96 -2.43 3.39
N GLY A 75 15.99 -3.12 2.91
CA GLY A 75 16.44 -4.40 3.48
C GLY A 75 15.50 -5.57 3.21
N MET A 76 14.65 -5.47 2.17
CA MET A 76 13.68 -6.51 1.79
C MET A 76 14.36 -7.59 0.94
N ASN A 77 15.29 -8.35 1.54
CA ASN A 77 16.17 -9.28 0.82
C ASN A 77 15.45 -10.48 0.19
N ASP A 78 14.24 -10.79 0.66
CA ASP A 78 13.38 -11.87 0.13
C ASP A 78 12.38 -11.37 -0.92
N THR A 79 12.53 -10.15 -1.42
CA THR A 79 11.60 -9.52 -2.35
C THR A 79 12.27 -9.26 -3.69
N HIS A 80 11.61 -9.71 -4.75
CA HIS A 80 11.97 -9.36 -6.12
C HIS A 80 10.70 -9.11 -6.94
N PHE A 81 10.63 -7.95 -7.56
CA PHE A 81 9.53 -7.55 -8.43
C PHE A 81 9.90 -7.84 -9.88
N ALA A 82 9.07 -8.60 -10.57
CA ALA A 82 9.18 -8.85 -12.01
C ALA A 82 8.23 -7.97 -12.84
N ASN A 83 7.24 -7.35 -12.20
CA ASN A 83 6.33 -6.38 -12.81
C ASN A 83 5.77 -5.42 -11.75
N CYS A 84 5.10 -4.36 -12.18
CA CYS A 84 4.54 -3.33 -11.30
C CYS A 84 3.10 -3.64 -10.80
N THR A 85 2.49 -4.74 -11.25
CA THR A 85 1.08 -5.05 -10.98
C THR A 85 0.87 -6.19 -9.99
N GLY A 86 1.85 -7.06 -9.79
CA GLY A 86 1.73 -8.26 -8.97
C GLY A 86 1.12 -9.45 -9.71
N LEU A 87 0.94 -9.37 -11.02
CA LEU A 87 0.57 -10.52 -11.84
C LEU A 87 1.68 -11.59 -11.80
N THR A 88 1.28 -12.85 -11.90
CA THR A 88 2.21 -13.98 -11.83
C THR A 88 3.29 -13.86 -12.91
N ALA A 89 4.53 -13.87 -12.46
CA ALA A 89 5.72 -13.91 -13.31
C ALA A 89 6.82 -14.71 -12.63
N GLU A 90 7.73 -15.27 -13.41
CA GLU A 90 8.88 -15.99 -12.88
C GLU A 90 9.74 -15.03 -12.01
N GLY A 91 10.17 -15.50 -10.85
CA GLY A 91 10.96 -14.71 -9.92
C GLY A 91 10.22 -13.58 -9.18
N HIS A 92 8.90 -13.42 -9.38
CA HIS A 92 8.10 -12.44 -8.63
C HIS A 92 7.78 -12.97 -7.24
N VAL A 93 8.58 -12.59 -6.25
CA VAL A 93 8.51 -13.11 -4.87
C VAL A 93 8.58 -12.01 -3.84
N THR A 94 8.02 -12.25 -2.66
CA THR A 94 8.10 -11.35 -1.51
C THR A 94 7.90 -12.12 -0.20
N SER A 95 8.19 -11.45 0.92
CA SER A 95 7.91 -11.95 2.28
C SER A 95 6.99 -10.97 3.03
N ALA A 96 6.51 -11.38 4.20
CA ALA A 96 5.66 -10.55 5.07
C ALA A 96 6.33 -9.26 5.54
N HIS A 97 7.65 -9.18 5.50
CA HIS A 97 8.45 -8.03 5.95
C HIS A 97 8.17 -6.74 5.14
N MET A 98 7.83 -6.87 3.85
CA MET A 98 7.56 -5.75 2.95
C MET A 98 6.53 -4.75 3.51
N SER A 99 5.45 -5.24 4.10
CA SER A 99 4.33 -4.41 4.53
C SER A 99 4.71 -3.42 5.64
N ARG A 100 5.57 -3.86 6.57
CA ARG A 100 6.05 -3.02 7.67
C ARG A 100 6.85 -1.83 7.14
N GLU A 101 7.80 -2.08 6.26
CA GLU A 101 8.69 -1.04 5.74
C GLU A 101 7.94 0.01 4.91
N LEU A 102 6.97 -0.43 4.11
CA LEU A 102 6.13 0.47 3.31
C LEU A 102 5.36 1.47 4.19
N ILE A 103 4.70 0.99 5.24
CA ILE A 103 3.87 1.83 6.10
C ILE A 103 4.69 2.80 6.93
N LEU A 104 5.80 2.34 7.52
CA LEU A 104 6.67 3.18 8.34
C LEU A 104 7.32 4.30 7.54
N LYS A 105 7.62 4.07 6.26
CA LYS A 105 8.31 5.06 5.40
C LYS A 105 7.35 5.95 4.60
N HIS A 106 6.12 5.49 4.37
CA HIS A 106 5.14 6.17 3.52
C HIS A 106 3.73 6.20 4.14
N PRO A 107 3.56 6.84 5.32
CA PRO A 107 2.26 6.88 6.01
C PRO A 107 1.16 7.57 5.20
N ASP A 108 1.51 8.47 4.27
CA ASP A 108 0.56 9.21 3.44
C ASP A 108 -0.30 8.31 2.53
N ILE A 109 0.12 7.06 2.31
CA ILE A 109 -0.68 6.10 1.54
C ILE A 109 -2.04 5.82 2.20
N ARG A 110 -2.17 6.05 3.51
CA ARG A 110 -3.43 5.90 4.25
C ARG A 110 -4.54 6.80 3.71
N ARG A 111 -4.20 7.94 3.11
CA ARG A 111 -5.15 8.80 2.41
C ARG A 111 -6.00 8.03 1.40
N PHE A 112 -5.44 6.99 0.78
CA PHE A 112 -6.10 6.17 -0.24
C PHE A 112 -6.55 4.81 0.28
N THR A 113 -5.77 4.17 1.16
CA THR A 113 -6.06 2.81 1.63
C THR A 113 -7.25 2.73 2.59
N THR A 114 -7.60 3.83 3.25
CA THR A 114 -8.78 3.94 4.13
C THR A 114 -10.09 4.21 3.40
N ILE A 115 -10.05 4.50 2.11
CA ILE A 115 -11.25 4.74 1.31
C ILE A 115 -12.01 3.43 1.14
N TRP A 116 -13.28 3.36 1.59
CA TRP A 116 -14.14 2.22 1.33
C TRP A 116 -14.77 2.26 -0.07
N MET A 117 -15.33 3.40 -0.45
CA MET A 117 -15.92 3.64 -1.77
C MET A 117 -15.60 5.06 -2.21
N ASP A 118 -15.31 5.23 -3.49
CA ASP A 118 -15.09 6.53 -4.12
C ASP A 118 -15.45 6.44 -5.61
N THR A 119 -15.22 7.52 -6.33
CA THR A 119 -15.42 7.58 -7.78
C THR A 119 -14.21 8.20 -8.47
N ILE A 120 -14.06 7.90 -9.74
CA ILE A 120 -13.12 8.56 -10.65
C ILE A 120 -13.88 9.03 -11.90
N ARG A 121 -13.21 9.77 -12.78
CA ARG A 121 -13.82 10.32 -14.02
C ARG A 121 -15.03 11.19 -13.72
N GLY A 122 -14.90 12.11 -12.75
CA GLY A 122 -16.00 13.02 -12.39
C GLY A 122 -17.26 12.32 -11.89
N GLY A 123 -17.14 11.12 -11.30
CA GLY A 123 -18.26 10.34 -10.78
C GLY A 123 -18.77 9.26 -11.74
N ALA A 124 -18.24 9.15 -12.95
CA ALA A 124 -18.71 8.20 -13.95
C ALA A 124 -18.29 6.74 -13.66
N PHE A 125 -17.27 6.53 -12.83
CA PHE A 125 -16.82 5.18 -12.48
C PHE A 125 -16.69 5.02 -10.96
N GLN A 126 -17.38 4.02 -10.41
CA GLN A 126 -17.39 3.74 -8.97
C GLN A 126 -16.26 2.78 -8.60
N LEU A 127 -15.59 3.09 -7.49
CA LEU A 127 -14.58 2.25 -6.88
C LEU A 127 -15.11 1.67 -5.57
N ALA A 128 -14.83 0.39 -5.32
CA ALA A 128 -15.07 -0.25 -4.04
C ALA A 128 -13.79 -0.96 -3.57
N ASN A 129 -13.44 -0.77 -2.30
CA ASN A 129 -12.20 -1.32 -1.76
C ASN A 129 -12.24 -2.85 -1.73
N THR A 130 -11.20 -3.45 -2.30
CA THR A 130 -11.01 -4.90 -2.26
C THR A 130 -10.69 -5.40 -0.85
N ASN A 131 -10.20 -4.52 0.03
CA ASN A 131 -9.98 -4.81 1.46
C ASN A 131 -11.26 -4.54 2.27
N LYS A 132 -12.03 -5.58 2.52
CA LYS A 132 -13.29 -5.50 3.29
C LYS A 132 -13.07 -5.07 4.75
N LEU A 133 -11.86 -5.19 5.32
CA LEU A 133 -11.60 -4.77 6.68
C LEU A 133 -11.81 -3.26 6.87
N ILE A 134 -11.59 -2.46 5.82
CA ILE A 134 -11.83 -1.01 5.86
C ILE A 134 -13.26 -0.65 6.29
N ARG A 135 -14.23 -1.50 5.97
CA ARG A 135 -15.62 -1.29 6.37
C ARG A 135 -16.01 -2.05 7.63
N PHE A 136 -15.44 -3.25 7.83
CA PHE A 136 -16.00 -4.24 8.75
C PHE A 136 -15.07 -4.58 9.93
N TYR A 137 -13.94 -3.88 10.07
CA TYR A 137 -13.03 -4.06 11.19
C TYR A 137 -12.67 -2.71 11.80
N ASP A 138 -12.95 -2.55 13.09
CA ASP A 138 -12.71 -1.31 13.82
C ASP A 138 -11.23 -0.95 13.85
N GLY A 139 -10.93 0.31 13.53
CA GLY A 139 -9.57 0.83 13.45
C GLY A 139 -8.80 0.45 12.19
N ALA A 140 -9.40 -0.24 11.19
CA ALA A 140 -8.68 -0.61 9.96
C ALA A 140 -8.19 0.62 9.18
N THR A 141 -6.89 0.65 8.85
CA THR A 141 -6.21 1.74 8.13
C THR A 141 -5.69 1.33 6.74
N GLY A 142 -5.74 0.04 6.40
CA GLY A 142 -5.26 -0.47 5.11
C GLY A 142 -5.02 -1.98 5.17
N LEU A 143 -4.14 -2.54 4.37
CA LEU A 143 -3.35 -1.89 3.33
C LEU A 143 -3.81 -2.38 1.96
N LYS A 144 -3.51 -3.66 1.61
CA LYS A 144 -3.77 -4.19 0.26
C LYS A 144 -4.07 -5.67 0.27
N THR A 145 -5.00 -6.07 -0.59
CA THR A 145 -5.28 -7.47 -0.93
C THR A 145 -4.57 -7.87 -2.21
N GLY A 146 -4.28 -9.14 -2.36
CA GLY A 146 -3.77 -9.73 -3.59
C GLY A 146 -4.37 -11.12 -3.84
N TYR A 147 -4.42 -11.50 -5.10
CA TYR A 147 -4.77 -12.86 -5.51
C TYR A 147 -4.15 -13.19 -6.85
N THR A 148 -3.50 -14.33 -6.93
CA THR A 148 -3.21 -15.05 -8.18
C THR A 148 -3.44 -16.53 -7.94
N ALA A 149 -3.62 -17.31 -9.01
CA ALA A 149 -3.82 -18.77 -8.86
C ALA A 149 -2.65 -19.45 -8.13
N SER A 150 -1.43 -18.96 -8.31
CA SER A 150 -0.21 -19.51 -7.67
C SER A 150 -0.03 -19.01 -6.23
N ALA A 151 -0.29 -17.74 -5.97
CA ALA A 151 -0.10 -17.13 -4.64
C ALA A 151 -1.26 -17.40 -3.67
N GLY A 152 -2.44 -17.77 -4.16
CA GLY A 152 -3.66 -17.85 -3.34
C GLY A 152 -4.14 -16.45 -2.89
N TYR A 153 -5.01 -16.41 -1.90
CA TYR A 153 -5.53 -15.16 -1.38
C TYR A 153 -4.59 -14.59 -0.33
N CYS A 154 -4.10 -13.39 -0.57
CA CYS A 154 -3.17 -12.70 0.31
C CYS A 154 -3.77 -11.36 0.80
N ILE A 155 -3.37 -10.91 1.98
CA ILE A 155 -3.66 -9.60 2.50
C ILE A 155 -2.51 -9.10 3.37
N SER A 156 -2.17 -7.83 3.19
CA SER A 156 -1.52 -7.01 4.20
C SER A 156 -2.58 -6.12 4.81
N ALA A 157 -2.87 -6.32 6.09
CA ALA A 157 -3.87 -5.57 6.84
C ALA A 157 -3.20 -4.68 7.88
N THR A 158 -3.71 -3.47 8.06
CA THR A 158 -3.28 -2.56 9.11
C THR A 158 -4.46 -2.04 9.88
N ALA A 159 -4.28 -1.88 11.17
CA ALA A 159 -5.28 -1.27 12.05
C ALA A 159 -4.60 -0.50 13.17
N GLU A 160 -5.24 0.59 13.61
CA GLU A 160 -4.77 1.43 14.70
C GLU A 160 -5.88 1.58 15.75
N ARG A 161 -5.53 1.35 17.01
CA ARG A 161 -6.39 1.60 18.19
C ARG A 161 -5.57 2.22 19.31
N ASP A 162 -6.07 3.27 19.92
CA ASP A 162 -5.43 3.95 21.03
C ASP A 162 -3.96 4.33 20.77
N GLY A 163 -3.64 4.71 19.54
CA GLY A 163 -2.28 5.05 19.08
C GLY A 163 -1.37 3.87 18.80
N MET A 164 -1.81 2.62 19.04
CA MET A 164 -1.08 1.42 18.68
C MET A 164 -1.48 0.95 17.28
N GLU A 165 -0.51 0.93 16.37
CA GLU A 165 -0.71 0.38 15.02
C GLU A 165 -0.18 -1.04 14.92
N LEU A 166 -0.99 -1.93 14.35
CA LEU A 166 -0.64 -3.31 14.08
C LEU A 166 -0.69 -3.61 12.59
N ILE A 167 0.18 -4.51 12.16
CA ILE A 167 0.25 -5.02 10.79
C ILE A 167 0.10 -6.52 10.84
N ALA A 168 -0.90 -7.06 10.14
CA ALA A 168 -1.10 -8.49 9.94
C ALA A 168 -0.92 -8.85 8.47
N VAL A 169 -0.06 -9.80 8.17
CA VAL A 169 0.18 -10.30 6.81
C VAL A 169 -0.24 -11.75 6.72
N VAL A 170 -1.17 -12.02 5.83
CA VAL A 170 -1.66 -13.38 5.54
C VAL A 170 -1.34 -13.70 4.10
N MET A 171 -0.69 -14.82 3.87
CA MET A 171 -0.28 -15.28 2.55
C MET A 171 -0.85 -16.65 2.26
N LYS A 172 -1.23 -16.89 1.01
CA LYS A 172 -1.67 -18.19 0.50
C LYS A 172 -2.90 -18.78 1.22
N SER A 173 -3.83 -17.93 1.65
CA SER A 173 -5.13 -18.41 2.15
C SER A 173 -5.92 -19.12 1.03
N PRO A 174 -6.67 -20.19 1.37
CA PRO A 174 -7.42 -20.95 0.38
C PRO A 174 -8.62 -20.20 -0.20
N THR A 175 -9.19 -19.26 0.55
CA THR A 175 -10.36 -18.48 0.12
C THR A 175 -10.23 -16.99 0.47
N SER A 176 -10.98 -16.16 -0.26
CA SER A 176 -11.08 -14.73 0.06
C SER A 176 -11.67 -14.48 1.46
N ALA A 177 -12.60 -15.30 1.92
CA ALA A 177 -13.17 -15.17 3.26
C ALA A 177 -12.12 -15.50 4.34
N GLN A 178 -11.41 -16.60 4.18
CA GLN A 178 -10.44 -17.07 5.16
C GLN A 178 -9.32 -16.05 5.40
N ARG A 179 -8.77 -15.40 4.34
CA ARG A 179 -7.71 -14.39 4.53
C ARG A 179 -8.16 -13.22 5.42
N PHE A 180 -9.45 -12.83 5.37
CA PHE A 180 -9.97 -11.77 6.23
C PHE A 180 -10.16 -12.24 7.66
N GLU A 181 -10.65 -13.48 7.86
CA GLU A 181 -10.78 -14.05 9.21
C GLU A 181 -9.41 -14.25 9.87
N ASP A 182 -8.42 -14.75 9.12
CA ASP A 182 -7.06 -14.91 9.62
C ASP A 182 -6.42 -13.56 9.99
N ALA A 183 -6.62 -12.53 9.14
CA ALA A 183 -6.10 -11.20 9.41
C ALA A 183 -6.76 -10.56 10.64
N LYS A 184 -8.09 -10.71 10.82
CA LYS A 184 -8.79 -10.26 12.02
C LYS A 184 -8.26 -10.95 13.26
N ALA A 185 -8.12 -12.29 13.23
CA ALA A 185 -7.62 -13.04 14.37
C ALA A 185 -6.22 -12.60 14.80
N LEU A 186 -5.33 -12.30 13.86
CA LEU A 186 -4.00 -11.77 14.14
C LEU A 186 -4.05 -10.38 14.76
N LEU A 187 -4.87 -9.49 14.22
CA LEU A 187 -5.04 -8.12 14.74
C LEU A 187 -5.68 -8.15 16.13
N ASP A 188 -6.73 -8.94 16.34
CA ASP A 188 -7.40 -9.10 17.62
C ASP A 188 -6.45 -9.69 18.68
N TYR A 189 -5.64 -10.69 18.30
CA TYR A 189 -4.58 -11.20 19.18
C TYR A 189 -3.60 -10.09 19.57
N GLY A 190 -3.17 -9.28 18.62
CA GLY A 190 -2.25 -8.18 18.86
C GLY A 190 -2.84 -7.15 19.84
N PHE A 191 -4.04 -6.65 19.58
CA PHE A 191 -4.70 -5.67 20.45
C PHE A 191 -5.06 -6.23 21.84
N ALA A 192 -5.33 -7.52 21.95
CA ALA A 192 -5.65 -8.15 23.24
C ALA A 192 -4.41 -8.40 24.12
N ASN A 193 -3.23 -8.59 23.52
CA ASN A 193 -2.04 -9.04 24.26
C ASN A 193 -0.92 -7.99 24.36
N TYR A 194 -1.01 -6.88 23.62
CA TYR A 194 0.00 -5.83 23.63
C TYR A 194 -0.63 -4.48 23.92
N THR A 195 0.16 -3.58 24.51
CA THR A 195 -0.21 -2.19 24.77
C THR A 195 0.99 -1.28 24.63
N LEU A 196 0.76 0.01 24.35
CA LEU A 196 1.81 1.00 24.39
C LEU A 196 2.13 1.38 25.82
N ALA A 197 3.38 1.25 26.22
CA ALA A 197 3.89 1.74 27.48
C ALA A 197 4.74 3.00 27.25
N ARG A 198 4.45 4.09 27.96
CA ARG A 198 5.36 5.23 28.03
C ARG A 198 6.44 4.92 29.05
N VAL A 199 7.67 4.77 28.57
CA VAL A 199 8.83 4.62 29.45
C VAL A 199 9.40 6.00 29.67
N TYR A 200 9.33 6.48 30.92
CA TYR A 200 10.04 7.67 31.37
C TYR A 200 11.35 7.24 31.98
N PRO A 201 12.49 7.92 31.72
CA PRO A 201 13.72 7.62 32.44
C PRO A 201 13.50 7.91 33.93
N ASP A 202 13.94 6.99 34.79
CA ASP A 202 13.86 7.14 36.25
C ASP A 202 14.76 8.24 36.78
N VAL A 203 15.61 8.81 35.93
CA VAL A 203 16.54 9.90 36.25
C VAL A 203 16.28 11.06 35.29
N PRO A 204 16.21 12.31 35.78
CA PRO A 204 16.13 13.47 34.91
C PRO A 204 17.31 13.47 33.92
N LEU A 205 17.01 13.60 32.63
CA LEU A 205 18.06 13.77 31.63
C LEU A 205 18.80 15.07 31.92
N ALA A 206 20.15 15.05 31.85
CA ALA A 206 20.94 16.27 31.96
C ALA A 206 20.51 17.26 30.86
N PRO A 207 20.47 18.56 31.15
CA PRO A 207 20.19 19.58 30.13
C PRO A 207 21.13 19.44 28.96
N VAL A 208 20.57 19.38 27.73
CA VAL A 208 21.38 19.40 26.50
C VAL A 208 21.55 20.86 26.10
N GLU A 209 22.77 21.36 26.04
CA GLU A 209 23.05 22.66 25.45
C GLU A 209 22.72 22.64 23.97
N GLY A 210 21.66 23.32 23.58
CA GLY A 210 21.31 23.51 22.15
C GLY A 210 22.22 24.56 21.54
N LEU A 211 22.95 24.20 20.52
CA LEU A 211 23.82 25.13 19.74
C LEU A 211 23.05 26.30 19.07
N LEU A 212 21.73 26.25 19.01
CA LEU A 212 20.87 27.26 18.33
C LEU A 212 19.58 27.59 19.10
N GLY A 213 19.42 27.16 20.35
CA GLY A 213 18.27 27.45 21.20
C GLY A 213 18.54 28.57 22.21
N THR A 214 17.57 29.48 22.39
CA THR A 214 17.65 30.58 23.36
C THR A 214 17.13 30.20 24.76
N THR A 215 16.67 28.98 24.97
CA THR A 215 16.16 28.46 26.25
C THR A 215 16.60 27.02 26.47
N ALA A 216 17.19 26.73 27.63
CA ALA A 216 17.36 25.37 28.11
C ALA A 216 15.99 24.77 28.42
N GLN A 217 15.67 23.59 27.88
CA GLN A 217 14.54 22.77 28.28
C GLN A 217 14.98 21.67 29.23
#